data_dd6c12c9519fe0953c7fb6f036067e9b
#
_entry.id   dd6c12c9519fe0953c7fb6f036067e9b
#
_cell.length_a   1.000
_cell.length_b   1.000
_cell.length_c   1.000
_cell.angle_alpha   90.00
_cell.angle_beta   90.00
_cell.angle_gamma   90.00
#
_symmetry.space_group_name_H-M   'P 1'
#
loop_
_entity.id
_entity.type
_entity.pdbx_description
1 polymer ?
#
loop_
_entity_poly.entity_id
_entity_poly.type
_entity_poly.pdbx_seq_one_letter_code
_entity_poly.pdbx_strand_id
1 'polypeptide(L)'
;MKIAATFLAIHILALGLGMFGLISAVPNVAQFAGNPYALAFYSWAIVNTGTVDIWTGTLAMLAFGVASIGARRTLFFFLAATLISATAELTGTKTGWPFGGYEYTGFLGLKLAGRVPYTVPLSWFYMGFASFLLACKIVQTARVKNELLWSIVLGAWLLMAWDLVLDPAMASDKMTVMHFWVWKEHGPYFGMPLRNLAGSLGTGLVFIAAGRFAWMRPIDARRMAAWLPFGVYAANVIWAMALSLSVGLWPTALAAVALSLLPATFALRPARAGAPLPA
;
A
#
# COMPACT_ATOMS: atom_id res chain seq x y z
N MET A 1 -18.03 9.70 5.69
CA MET A 1 -18.05 8.85 4.46
C MET A 1 -17.85 9.66 3.18
N LYS A 2 -18.59 10.77 2.91
CA LYS A 2 -18.41 11.58 1.68
C LYS A 2 -16.95 12.05 1.50
N ILE A 3 -16.34 12.64 2.54
CA ILE A 3 -14.95 13.11 2.53
C ILE A 3 -13.98 11.97 2.16
N ALA A 4 -14.13 10.79 2.77
CA ALA A 4 -13.30 9.65 2.47
C ALA A 4 -13.44 9.17 1.01
N ALA A 5 -14.68 9.19 0.48
CA ALA A 5 -14.95 8.86 -0.93
C ALA A 5 -14.34 9.90 -1.90
N THR A 6 -14.38 11.19 -1.55
CA THR A 6 -13.75 12.25 -2.36
C THR A 6 -12.23 12.03 -2.43
N PHE A 7 -11.57 11.76 -1.29
CA PHE A 7 -10.13 11.47 -1.28
C PHE A 7 -9.79 10.18 -2.03
N LEU A 8 -10.63 9.13 -1.94
CA LEU A 8 -10.44 7.93 -2.74
C LEU A 8 -10.53 8.22 -4.25
N ALA A 9 -11.49 9.05 -4.67
CA ALA A 9 -11.60 9.43 -6.09
C ALA A 9 -10.35 10.18 -6.57
N ILE A 10 -9.84 11.14 -5.78
CA ILE A 10 -8.62 11.87 -6.10
C ILE A 10 -7.41 10.91 -6.12
N HIS A 11 -7.33 9.98 -5.17
CA HIS A 11 -6.29 8.95 -5.11
C HIS A 11 -6.26 8.08 -6.37
N ILE A 12 -7.42 7.59 -6.83
CA ILE A 12 -7.52 6.79 -8.05
C ILE A 12 -7.12 7.62 -9.29
N LEU A 13 -7.52 8.88 -9.35
CA LEU A 13 -7.12 9.78 -10.44
C LEU A 13 -5.60 10.04 -10.43
N ALA A 14 -4.99 10.25 -9.26
CA ALA A 14 -3.56 10.43 -9.12
C ALA A 14 -2.78 9.17 -9.54
N LEU A 15 -3.23 7.97 -9.11
CA LEU A 15 -2.67 6.70 -9.58
C LEU A 15 -2.78 6.55 -11.10
N GLY A 16 -3.93 6.90 -11.69
CA GLY A 16 -4.13 6.86 -13.14
C GLY A 16 -3.18 7.80 -13.89
N LEU A 17 -3.02 9.03 -13.40
CA LEU A 17 -2.07 10.00 -13.97
C LEU A 17 -0.63 9.53 -13.83
N GLY A 18 -0.25 9.00 -12.65
CA GLY A 18 1.08 8.43 -12.41
C GLY A 18 1.37 7.24 -13.33
N MET A 19 0.41 6.34 -13.52
CA MET A 19 0.52 5.21 -14.43
C MET A 19 0.70 5.67 -15.88
N PHE A 20 -0.14 6.61 -16.35
CA PHE A 20 0.02 7.19 -17.68
C PHE A 20 1.38 7.85 -17.84
N GLY A 21 1.83 8.61 -16.82
CA GLY A 21 3.15 9.24 -16.79
C GLY A 21 4.26 8.21 -16.98
N LEU A 22 4.32 7.21 -16.13
CA LEU A 22 5.39 6.20 -16.13
C LEU A 22 5.41 5.31 -17.39
N ILE A 23 4.24 4.88 -17.84
CA ILE A 23 4.15 3.91 -18.95
C ILE A 23 4.18 4.58 -20.31
N SER A 24 3.63 5.79 -20.45
CA SER A 24 3.43 6.44 -21.75
C SER A 24 4.21 7.75 -21.91
N ALA A 25 4.12 8.68 -20.94
CA ALA A 25 4.69 10.01 -21.12
C ALA A 25 6.22 10.02 -20.93
N VAL A 26 6.75 9.32 -19.92
CA VAL A 26 8.20 9.27 -19.65
C VAL A 26 8.98 8.66 -20.81
N PRO A 27 8.62 7.51 -21.38
CA PRO A 27 9.32 6.95 -22.55
C PRO A 27 9.21 7.80 -23.81
N ASN A 28 8.21 8.66 -23.92
CA ASN A 28 7.90 9.43 -25.12
C ASN A 28 8.02 10.97 -24.90
N VAL A 29 8.81 11.41 -23.93
CA VAL A 29 8.91 12.84 -23.56
C VAL A 29 9.22 13.77 -24.73
N ALA A 30 9.96 13.30 -25.73
CA ALA A 30 10.27 14.07 -26.93
C ALA A 30 9.02 14.55 -27.72
N GLN A 31 7.89 13.85 -27.61
CA GLN A 31 6.63 14.24 -28.24
C GLN A 31 6.04 15.53 -27.64
N PHE A 32 6.43 15.89 -26.43
CA PHE A 32 5.96 17.08 -25.74
C PHE A 32 6.90 18.28 -25.93
N ALA A 33 8.07 18.10 -26.58
CA ALA A 33 9.13 19.12 -26.70
C ALA A 33 8.64 20.41 -27.37
N GLY A 34 7.67 20.33 -28.30
CA GLY A 34 7.09 21.48 -29.00
C GLY A 34 6.03 22.26 -28.21
N ASN A 35 5.61 21.79 -27.03
CA ASN A 35 4.54 22.38 -26.23
C ASN A 35 5.04 22.74 -24.81
N PRO A 36 5.33 24.04 -24.52
CA PRO A 36 5.86 24.43 -23.21
C PRO A 36 4.91 24.14 -22.04
N TYR A 37 3.59 24.19 -22.24
CA TYR A 37 2.60 23.86 -21.20
C TYR A 37 2.60 22.36 -20.89
N ALA A 38 2.70 21.51 -21.92
CA ALA A 38 2.81 20.08 -21.74
C ALA A 38 4.09 19.70 -21.01
N LEU A 39 5.22 20.30 -21.34
CA LEU A 39 6.51 20.09 -20.65
C LEU A 39 6.45 20.56 -19.19
N ALA A 40 5.87 21.73 -18.92
CA ALA A 40 5.69 22.24 -17.55
C ALA A 40 4.82 21.30 -16.71
N PHE A 41 3.70 20.85 -17.26
CA PHE A 41 2.84 19.87 -16.59
C PHE A 41 3.55 18.53 -16.36
N TYR A 42 4.25 18.03 -17.36
CA TYR A 42 5.03 16.80 -17.27
C TYR A 42 6.11 16.90 -16.16
N SER A 43 6.87 17.98 -16.12
CA SER A 43 7.89 18.20 -15.09
C SER A 43 7.30 18.26 -13.68
N TRP A 44 6.15 18.93 -13.54
CA TRP A 44 5.42 18.96 -12.27
C TRP A 44 4.89 17.58 -11.90
N ALA A 45 4.28 16.86 -12.84
CA ALA A 45 3.64 15.57 -12.60
C ALA A 45 4.64 14.50 -12.15
N ILE A 46 5.82 14.41 -12.77
CA ILE A 46 6.87 13.46 -12.37
C ILE A 46 7.25 13.63 -10.90
N VAL A 47 7.34 14.86 -10.41
CA VAL A 47 7.79 15.14 -9.04
C VAL A 47 6.66 14.99 -8.02
N ASN A 48 5.42 15.34 -8.41
CA ASN A 48 4.35 15.55 -7.43
C ASN A 48 3.27 14.47 -7.42
N THR A 49 3.07 13.73 -8.52
CA THR A 49 1.95 12.78 -8.60
C THR A 49 2.01 11.70 -7.52
N GLY A 50 3.19 11.12 -7.27
CA GLY A 50 3.37 10.14 -6.20
C GLY A 50 3.12 10.73 -4.81
N THR A 51 3.48 11.99 -4.59
CA THR A 51 3.18 12.69 -3.32
C THR A 51 1.67 12.91 -3.15
N VAL A 52 0.99 13.38 -4.20
CA VAL A 52 -0.48 13.59 -4.19
C VAL A 52 -1.20 12.27 -3.96
N ASP A 53 -0.78 11.22 -4.64
CA ASP A 53 -1.32 9.87 -4.48
C ASP A 53 -1.23 9.38 -3.04
N ILE A 54 -0.04 9.39 -2.44
CA ILE A 54 0.18 8.90 -1.08
C ILE A 54 -0.59 9.72 -0.04
N TRP A 55 -0.63 11.06 -0.19
CA TRP A 55 -1.41 11.90 0.71
C TRP A 55 -2.90 11.67 0.59
N THR A 56 -3.42 11.52 -0.61
CA THR A 56 -4.86 11.31 -0.81
C THR A 56 -5.31 9.92 -0.36
N GLY A 57 -4.50 8.88 -0.55
CA GLY A 57 -4.72 7.55 0.04
C GLY A 57 -4.71 7.58 1.57
N THR A 58 -3.74 8.29 2.16
CA THR A 58 -3.66 8.52 3.61
C THR A 58 -4.90 9.22 4.15
N LEU A 59 -5.32 10.32 3.52
CA LEU A 59 -6.48 11.11 3.94
C LEU A 59 -7.79 10.33 3.74
N ALA A 60 -7.91 9.52 2.67
CA ALA A 60 -9.05 8.64 2.47
C ALA A 60 -9.20 7.65 3.63
N MET A 61 -8.10 6.99 4.02
CA MET A 61 -8.11 6.00 5.09
C MET A 61 -8.24 6.63 6.49
N LEU A 62 -7.67 7.81 6.74
CA LEU A 62 -7.91 8.56 7.99
C LEU A 62 -9.38 8.96 8.12
N ALA A 63 -9.95 9.58 7.09
CA ALA A 63 -11.35 10.00 7.10
C ALA A 63 -12.31 8.81 7.23
N PHE A 64 -12.01 7.69 6.55
CA PHE A 64 -12.77 6.46 6.68
C PHE A 64 -12.67 5.87 8.09
N GLY A 65 -11.47 5.76 8.63
CA GLY A 65 -11.25 5.22 9.97
C GLY A 65 -11.97 6.02 11.04
N VAL A 66 -11.82 7.37 11.01
CA VAL A 66 -12.52 8.26 11.95
C VAL A 66 -14.04 8.06 11.89
N ALA A 67 -14.60 7.97 10.69
CA ALA A 67 -16.04 7.80 10.50
C ALA A 67 -16.56 6.40 10.86
N SER A 68 -15.73 5.36 10.74
CA SER A 68 -16.17 3.95 10.87
C SER A 68 -15.83 3.33 12.22
N ILE A 69 -14.68 3.67 12.81
CA ILE A 69 -14.18 3.06 14.05
C ILE A 69 -13.80 4.09 15.13
N GLY A 70 -13.87 5.39 14.81
CA GLY A 70 -13.59 6.50 15.70
C GLY A 70 -12.17 7.02 15.65
N ALA A 71 -12.01 8.32 15.97
CA ALA A 71 -10.75 9.06 15.85
C ALA A 71 -9.60 8.44 16.67
N ARG A 72 -9.87 8.06 17.92
CA ARG A 72 -8.84 7.50 18.81
C ARG A 72 -8.21 6.23 18.22
N ARG A 73 -9.02 5.27 17.77
CA ARG A 73 -8.53 4.01 17.20
C ARG A 73 -7.75 4.24 15.91
N THR A 74 -8.25 5.12 15.05
CA THR A 74 -7.59 5.52 13.81
C THR A 74 -6.25 6.16 14.07
N LEU A 75 -6.17 7.10 15.02
CA LEU A 75 -4.92 7.78 15.38
C LEU A 75 -3.87 6.79 15.96
N PHE A 76 -4.27 5.89 16.86
CA PHE A 76 -3.33 4.89 17.39
C PHE A 76 -2.80 3.97 16.29
N PHE A 77 -3.65 3.54 15.36
CA PHE A 77 -3.18 2.73 14.23
C PHE A 77 -2.27 3.52 13.30
N PHE A 78 -2.61 4.78 13.00
CA PHE A 78 -1.78 5.69 12.22
C PHE A 78 -0.39 5.85 12.83
N LEU A 79 -0.32 6.17 14.12
CA LEU A 79 0.96 6.34 14.81
C LEU A 79 1.77 5.04 14.86
N ALA A 80 1.13 3.90 15.16
CA ALA A 80 1.81 2.61 15.17
C ALA A 80 2.38 2.28 13.77
N ALA A 81 1.57 2.42 12.73
CA ALA A 81 1.99 2.10 11.36
C ALA A 81 3.12 3.02 10.89
N THR A 82 2.97 4.35 11.06
CA THR A 82 3.96 5.31 10.56
C THR A 82 5.28 5.26 11.35
N LEU A 83 5.24 5.15 12.67
CA LEU A 83 6.47 5.14 13.49
C LEU A 83 7.24 3.82 13.36
N ILE A 84 6.53 2.69 13.38
CA ILE A 84 7.17 1.37 13.27
C ILE A 84 7.74 1.17 11.87
N SER A 85 6.99 1.50 10.81
CA SER A 85 7.50 1.39 9.44
C SER A 85 8.64 2.37 9.18
N ALA A 86 8.56 3.62 9.64
CA ALA A 86 9.67 4.57 9.51
C ALA A 86 10.94 4.05 10.20
N THR A 87 10.82 3.43 11.36
CA THR A 87 11.96 2.82 12.07
C THR A 87 12.52 1.63 11.31
N ALA A 88 11.65 0.74 10.79
CA ALA A 88 12.06 -0.41 9.99
C ALA A 88 12.77 0.03 8.70
N GLU A 89 12.24 1.01 7.99
CA GLU A 89 12.80 1.59 6.78
C GLU A 89 14.15 2.28 7.01
N LEU A 90 14.25 3.12 8.04
CA LEU A 90 15.52 3.79 8.41
C LEU A 90 16.59 2.77 8.80
N THR A 91 16.20 1.71 9.52
CA THR A 91 17.09 0.60 9.86
C THR A 91 17.46 -0.19 8.61
N GLY A 92 16.50 -0.51 7.76
CA GLY A 92 16.68 -1.26 6.51
C GLY A 92 17.65 -0.57 5.56
N THR A 93 17.43 0.72 5.28
CA THR A 93 18.33 1.52 4.40
C THR A 93 19.74 1.71 4.99
N LYS A 94 19.90 1.62 6.31
CA LYS A 94 21.19 1.74 7.00
C LYS A 94 21.93 0.40 7.08
N THR A 95 21.26 -0.69 7.42
CA THR A 95 21.86 -1.97 7.82
C THR A 95 21.52 -3.13 6.90
N GLY A 96 20.52 -2.98 6.04
CA GLY A 96 19.92 -4.06 5.26
C GLY A 96 18.90 -4.92 6.04
N TRP A 97 18.73 -4.71 7.35
CA TRP A 97 17.74 -5.44 8.15
C TRP A 97 16.51 -4.56 8.37
N PRO A 98 15.26 -5.06 8.17
CA PRO A 98 14.89 -6.45 7.85
C PRO A 98 14.74 -6.77 6.35
N PHE A 99 14.82 -5.80 5.45
CA PHE A 99 14.36 -5.91 4.05
C PHE A 99 15.42 -6.41 3.04
N GLY A 100 16.69 -6.43 3.38
CA GLY A 100 17.82 -6.51 2.46
C GLY A 100 18.46 -5.13 2.26
N GLY A 101 19.58 -5.07 1.56
CA GLY A 101 20.26 -3.81 1.26
C GLY A 101 19.61 -3.09 0.09
N TYR A 102 19.17 -1.85 0.29
CA TYR A 102 18.58 -0.99 -0.75
C TYR A 102 18.75 0.49 -0.41
N GLU A 103 18.50 1.34 -1.40
CA GLU A 103 18.45 2.79 -1.21
C GLU A 103 17.36 3.41 -2.07
N TYR A 104 16.68 4.42 -1.53
CA TYR A 104 15.69 5.21 -2.26
C TYR A 104 16.36 6.24 -3.16
N THR A 105 15.82 6.42 -4.37
CA THR A 105 16.15 7.51 -5.27
C THR A 105 15.51 8.83 -4.84
N GLY A 106 15.54 9.86 -5.68
CA GLY A 106 14.91 11.16 -5.39
C GLY A 106 13.43 11.29 -5.75
N PHE A 107 12.82 10.27 -6.38
CA PHE A 107 11.48 10.41 -6.98
C PHE A 107 10.28 10.32 -6.01
N LEU A 108 10.51 9.98 -4.75
CA LEU A 108 9.45 9.88 -3.73
C LEU A 108 9.42 11.08 -2.75
N GLY A 109 10.12 12.16 -3.08
CA GLY A 109 10.13 13.41 -2.31
C GLY A 109 11.21 13.49 -1.23
N LEU A 110 11.00 14.36 -0.25
CA LEU A 110 11.95 14.62 0.82
C LEU A 110 12.23 13.40 1.69
N LYS A 111 13.50 13.20 2.06
CA LYS A 111 13.94 12.03 2.81
C LYS A 111 14.14 12.35 4.29
N LEU A 112 13.54 11.54 5.16
CA LEU A 112 13.82 11.46 6.58
C LEU A 112 15.28 11.00 6.79
N ALA A 113 16.05 11.75 7.58
CA ALA A 113 17.47 11.52 7.82
C ALA A 113 18.29 11.29 6.52
N GLY A 114 17.88 11.89 5.39
CA GLY A 114 18.51 11.73 4.10
C GLY A 114 18.37 10.34 3.46
N ARG A 115 17.54 9.44 4.00
CA ARG A 115 17.46 8.02 3.59
C ARG A 115 16.10 7.60 3.07
N VAL A 116 15.05 7.80 3.84
CA VAL A 116 13.71 7.26 3.58
C VAL A 116 12.76 8.41 3.21
N PRO A 117 12.10 8.39 2.06
CA PRO A 117 11.08 9.38 1.73
C PRO A 117 9.99 9.39 2.81
N TYR A 118 9.60 10.59 3.27
CA TYR A 118 8.59 10.72 4.33
C TYR A 118 7.22 10.16 3.92
N THR A 119 7.00 10.03 2.63
CA THR A 119 5.80 9.45 2.02
C THR A 119 5.70 7.94 2.24
N VAL A 120 6.82 7.24 2.38
CA VAL A 120 6.85 5.78 2.56
C VAL A 120 6.14 5.33 3.85
N PRO A 121 6.40 5.88 5.04
CA PRO A 121 5.60 5.53 6.23
C PRO A 121 4.10 5.82 6.10
N LEU A 122 3.72 6.80 5.28
CA LEU A 122 2.31 7.07 4.99
C LEU A 122 1.68 5.99 4.11
N SER A 123 2.43 5.47 3.11
CA SER A 123 1.96 4.34 2.30
C SER A 123 1.81 3.06 3.13
N TRP A 124 2.73 2.77 4.03
CA TRP A 124 2.61 1.68 5.00
C TRP A 124 1.33 1.80 5.84
N PHE A 125 1.00 3.03 6.27
CA PHE A 125 -0.22 3.25 7.03
C PHE A 125 -1.47 2.97 6.19
N TYR A 126 -1.67 3.64 5.06
CA TYR A 126 -2.95 3.54 4.37
C TYR A 126 -3.18 2.15 3.76
N MET A 127 -2.13 1.52 3.21
CA MET A 127 -2.20 0.14 2.72
C MET A 127 -2.37 -0.87 3.85
N GLY A 128 -1.59 -0.75 4.92
CA GLY A 128 -1.69 -1.63 6.08
C GLY A 128 -3.02 -1.50 6.81
N PHE A 129 -3.57 -0.29 6.90
CA PHE A 129 -4.87 -0.08 7.52
C PHE A 129 -6.01 -0.62 6.66
N ALA A 130 -5.96 -0.39 5.34
CA ALA A 130 -6.92 -0.99 4.40
C ALA A 130 -6.87 -2.51 4.47
N SER A 131 -5.68 -3.12 4.38
CA SER A 131 -5.46 -4.56 4.49
C SER A 131 -6.00 -5.15 5.80
N PHE A 132 -5.72 -4.49 6.92
CA PHE A 132 -6.19 -4.94 8.24
C PHE A 132 -7.72 -4.86 8.38
N LEU A 133 -8.34 -3.78 7.92
CA LEU A 133 -9.80 -3.65 7.97
C LEU A 133 -10.50 -4.67 7.06
N LEU A 134 -9.95 -4.95 5.88
CA LEU A 134 -10.43 -6.01 5.00
C LEU A 134 -10.29 -7.39 5.68
N ALA A 135 -9.14 -7.66 6.29
CA ALA A 135 -8.91 -8.90 7.04
C ALA A 135 -9.90 -9.07 8.20
N CYS A 136 -10.15 -8.02 8.98
CA CYS A 136 -11.17 -8.04 10.03
C CYS A 136 -12.55 -8.42 9.47
N LYS A 137 -12.94 -7.81 8.35
CA LYS A 137 -14.22 -8.10 7.69
C LYS A 137 -14.31 -9.55 7.22
N ILE A 138 -13.27 -10.07 6.56
CA ILE A 138 -13.20 -11.45 6.06
C ILE A 138 -13.31 -12.43 7.21
N VAL A 139 -12.45 -12.29 8.22
CA VAL A 139 -12.34 -13.22 9.35
C VAL A 139 -13.65 -13.27 10.16
N GLN A 140 -14.24 -12.09 10.45
CA GLN A 140 -15.49 -12.00 11.19
C GLN A 140 -16.70 -12.52 10.39
N THR A 141 -16.73 -12.29 9.07
CA THR A 141 -17.80 -12.80 8.20
C THR A 141 -17.71 -14.33 8.08
N ALA A 142 -16.49 -14.88 8.01
CA ALA A 142 -16.23 -16.31 7.98
C ALA A 142 -16.34 -17.00 9.35
N ARG A 143 -16.46 -16.23 10.45
CA ARG A 143 -16.53 -16.73 11.84
C ARG A 143 -15.36 -17.65 12.22
N VAL A 144 -14.17 -17.24 11.83
CA VAL A 144 -12.94 -17.99 12.12
C VAL A 144 -12.64 -17.91 13.63
N LYS A 145 -12.28 -19.03 14.25
CA LYS A 145 -11.78 -19.03 15.64
C LYS A 145 -10.53 -18.14 15.74
N ASN A 146 -10.34 -17.49 16.89
CA ASN A 146 -9.22 -16.55 17.12
C ASN A 146 -9.22 -15.37 16.12
N GLU A 147 -10.38 -14.71 15.95
CA GLU A 147 -10.58 -13.58 15.02
C GLU A 147 -9.44 -12.55 15.09
N LEU A 148 -8.94 -12.24 16.30
CA LEU A 148 -7.87 -11.27 16.49
C LEU A 148 -6.59 -11.71 15.79
N LEU A 149 -6.14 -12.94 16.05
CA LEU A 149 -4.92 -13.48 15.47
C LEU A 149 -5.00 -13.50 13.93
N TRP A 150 -6.07 -14.08 13.40
CA TRP A 150 -6.24 -14.22 11.96
C TRP A 150 -6.46 -12.90 11.25
N SER A 151 -7.06 -11.89 11.90
CA SER A 151 -7.16 -10.54 11.32
C SER A 151 -5.79 -9.87 11.21
N ILE A 152 -4.91 -10.06 12.21
CA ILE A 152 -3.53 -9.54 12.16
C ILE A 152 -2.72 -10.26 11.08
N VAL A 153 -2.76 -11.59 11.07
CA VAL A 153 -1.99 -12.41 10.10
C VAL A 153 -2.44 -12.14 8.67
N LEU A 154 -3.75 -12.17 8.41
CA LEU A 154 -4.28 -11.93 7.07
C LEU A 154 -4.07 -10.47 6.64
N GLY A 155 -4.16 -9.51 7.56
CA GLY A 155 -3.89 -8.09 7.26
C GLY A 155 -2.44 -7.87 6.85
N ALA A 156 -1.49 -8.45 7.58
CA ALA A 156 -0.07 -8.39 7.24
C ALA A 156 0.24 -9.16 5.94
N TRP A 157 -0.43 -10.29 5.71
CA TRP A 157 -0.33 -11.02 4.45
C TRP A 157 -0.79 -10.19 3.25
N LEU A 158 -1.98 -9.58 3.32
CA LEU A 158 -2.50 -8.74 2.24
C LEU A 158 -1.57 -7.56 1.95
N LEU A 159 -0.99 -6.95 2.98
CA LEU A 159 -0.02 -5.89 2.82
C LEU A 159 1.24 -6.39 2.10
N MET A 160 1.86 -7.46 2.57
CA MET A 160 3.04 -8.08 1.95
C MET A 160 2.74 -8.60 0.53
N ALA A 161 1.53 -9.11 0.28
CA ALA A 161 1.13 -9.59 -1.05
C ALA A 161 1.06 -8.47 -2.09
N TRP A 162 0.89 -7.21 -1.69
CA TRP A 162 1.03 -6.04 -2.55
C TRP A 162 2.50 -5.83 -2.96
N ASP A 163 3.46 -6.02 -2.04
CA ASP A 163 4.89 -5.88 -2.33
C ASP A 163 5.39 -6.91 -3.36
N LEU A 164 4.75 -8.09 -3.43
CA LEU A 164 5.07 -9.11 -4.46
C LEU A 164 4.97 -8.57 -5.89
N VAL A 165 4.14 -7.58 -6.14
CA VAL A 165 3.97 -7.00 -7.46
C VAL A 165 4.59 -5.61 -7.55
N LEU A 166 4.59 -4.85 -6.47
CA LEU A 166 5.11 -3.48 -6.44
C LEU A 166 6.63 -3.45 -6.53
N ASP A 167 7.31 -4.15 -5.62
CA ASP A 167 8.74 -4.01 -5.42
C ASP A 167 9.57 -4.43 -6.64
N PRO A 168 9.28 -5.58 -7.30
CA PRO A 168 9.99 -5.93 -8.52
C PRO A 168 9.80 -4.90 -9.64
N ALA A 169 8.61 -4.30 -9.74
CA ALA A 169 8.31 -3.33 -10.77
C ALA A 169 9.03 -1.98 -10.53
N MET A 170 8.94 -1.47 -9.31
CA MET A 170 9.47 -0.15 -8.91
C MET A 170 11.00 -0.08 -8.90
N ALA A 171 11.68 -1.23 -8.78
CA ALA A 171 13.14 -1.36 -8.80
C ALA A 171 13.66 -2.08 -10.06
N SER A 172 12.83 -2.26 -11.08
CA SER A 172 13.19 -2.99 -12.30
C SER A 172 14.17 -2.20 -13.15
N ASP A 173 15.28 -2.83 -13.57
CA ASP A 173 16.23 -2.26 -14.53
C ASP A 173 15.62 -1.95 -15.90
N LYS A 174 14.46 -2.54 -16.20
CA LYS A 174 13.67 -2.25 -17.41
C LYS A 174 12.92 -0.92 -17.33
N MET A 175 12.78 -0.33 -16.15
CA MET A 175 12.31 1.03 -15.98
C MET A 175 13.46 2.02 -16.28
N THR A 176 13.72 2.26 -17.55
CA THR A 176 14.91 2.96 -18.03
C THR A 176 15.06 4.40 -17.56
N VAL A 177 14.01 5.03 -17.03
CA VAL A 177 14.00 6.46 -16.69
C VAL A 177 13.80 6.72 -15.19
N MET A 178 13.03 5.89 -14.47
CA MET A 178 12.68 6.17 -13.08
C MET A 178 12.71 4.89 -12.23
N HIS A 179 13.81 4.69 -11.50
CA HIS A 179 13.83 3.75 -10.39
C HIS A 179 13.44 4.49 -9.11
N PHE A 180 12.54 3.94 -8.33
CA PHE A 180 12.11 4.54 -7.06
C PHE A 180 13.04 4.13 -5.92
N TRP A 181 13.61 2.91 -6.00
CA TRP A 181 14.71 2.43 -5.17
C TRP A 181 15.58 1.46 -5.97
N VAL A 182 16.76 1.20 -5.45
CA VAL A 182 17.73 0.30 -6.05
C VAL A 182 18.17 -0.73 -4.99
N TRP A 183 18.14 -2.00 -5.34
CA TRP A 183 18.67 -3.07 -4.52
C TRP A 183 20.19 -3.08 -4.57
N LYS A 184 20.83 -3.19 -3.40
CA LYS A 184 22.30 -3.35 -3.29
C LYS A 184 22.75 -4.82 -3.44
N GLU A 185 21.82 -5.74 -3.34
CA GLU A 185 21.99 -7.17 -3.54
C GLU A 185 20.93 -7.69 -4.51
N HIS A 186 21.33 -8.49 -5.47
CA HIS A 186 20.40 -9.08 -6.44
C HIS A 186 19.74 -10.32 -5.82
N GLY A 187 18.41 -10.28 -5.72
CA GLY A 187 17.63 -11.36 -5.15
C GLY A 187 16.96 -12.27 -6.19
N PRO A 188 16.51 -13.48 -5.79
CA PRO A 188 15.95 -14.47 -6.71
C PRO A 188 14.53 -14.14 -7.18
N TYR A 189 13.82 -13.21 -6.56
CA TYR A 189 12.46 -12.84 -6.94
C TYR A 189 12.47 -11.58 -7.82
N PHE A 190 12.71 -11.76 -9.11
CA PHE A 190 12.78 -10.67 -10.10
C PHE A 190 13.71 -9.51 -9.68
N GLY A 191 14.87 -9.84 -9.11
CA GLY A 191 15.85 -8.90 -8.59
C GLY A 191 15.69 -8.55 -7.11
N MET A 192 14.51 -8.76 -6.53
CA MET A 192 14.23 -8.47 -5.13
C MET A 192 14.72 -9.58 -4.21
N PRO A 193 15.39 -9.27 -3.08
CA PRO A 193 15.75 -10.24 -2.05
C PRO A 193 14.51 -10.84 -1.36
N LEU A 194 14.46 -12.18 -1.17
CA LEU A 194 13.34 -12.82 -0.43
C LEU A 194 13.20 -12.30 1.00
N ARG A 195 14.31 -11.82 1.58
CA ARG A 195 14.30 -11.18 2.90
C ARG A 195 13.41 -9.95 2.94
N ASN A 196 13.21 -9.24 1.82
CA ASN A 196 12.28 -8.12 1.74
C ASN A 196 10.85 -8.57 2.09
N LEU A 197 10.37 -9.66 1.51
CA LEU A 197 9.03 -10.19 1.80
C LEU A 197 8.87 -10.57 3.28
N ALA A 198 9.88 -11.21 3.86
CA ALA A 198 9.88 -11.55 5.29
C ALA A 198 9.89 -10.30 6.17
N GLY A 199 10.66 -9.28 5.79
CA GLY A 199 10.72 -7.98 6.45
C GLY A 199 9.39 -7.23 6.38
N SER A 200 8.76 -7.20 5.20
CA SER A 200 7.46 -6.58 4.98
C SER A 200 6.36 -7.26 5.78
N LEU A 201 6.32 -8.60 5.75
CA LEU A 201 5.37 -9.37 6.57
C LEU A 201 5.60 -9.11 8.07
N GLY A 202 6.85 -9.17 8.53
CA GLY A 202 7.21 -8.95 9.93
C GLY A 202 6.87 -7.54 10.40
N THR A 203 7.22 -6.52 9.63
CA THR A 203 6.89 -5.12 9.92
C THR A 203 5.37 -4.92 9.97
N GLY A 204 4.64 -5.49 9.01
CA GLY A 204 3.18 -5.49 8.96
C GLY A 204 2.56 -6.14 10.21
N LEU A 205 3.03 -7.34 10.59
CA LEU A 205 2.56 -8.02 11.80
C LEU A 205 2.76 -7.16 13.05
N VAL A 206 3.94 -6.54 13.20
CA VAL A 206 4.29 -5.74 14.39
C VAL A 206 3.41 -4.50 14.50
N PHE A 207 3.30 -3.69 13.45
CA PHE A 207 2.53 -2.45 13.58
C PHE A 207 1.01 -2.68 13.60
N ILE A 208 0.50 -3.70 12.87
CA ILE A 208 -0.91 -4.07 12.92
C ILE A 208 -1.26 -4.56 14.33
N ALA A 209 -0.43 -5.42 14.92
CA ALA A 209 -0.62 -5.88 16.30
C ALA A 209 -0.58 -4.70 17.28
N ALA A 210 0.45 -3.84 17.20
CA ALA A 210 0.60 -2.68 18.07
C ALA A 210 -0.61 -1.73 17.96
N GLY A 211 -1.02 -1.37 16.74
CA GLY A 211 -2.18 -0.53 16.49
C GLY A 211 -3.47 -1.15 17.00
N ARG A 212 -3.65 -2.46 16.83
CA ARG A 212 -4.84 -3.19 17.27
C ARG A 212 -4.89 -3.35 18.80
N PHE A 213 -3.78 -3.65 19.45
CA PHE A 213 -3.73 -3.77 20.91
C PHE A 213 -3.99 -2.44 21.64
N ALA A 214 -3.70 -1.31 21.01
CA ALA A 214 -4.06 0.00 21.53
C ALA A 214 -5.60 0.25 21.52
N TRP A 215 -6.39 -0.61 20.89
CA TRP A 215 -7.84 -0.50 20.91
C TRP A 215 -8.42 -1.23 22.12
N MET A 216 -9.03 -0.49 23.03
CA MET A 216 -9.60 -1.04 24.27
C MET A 216 -10.67 -2.13 24.03
N ARG A 217 -11.37 -2.06 22.88
CA ARG A 217 -12.46 -2.99 22.51
C ARG A 217 -12.34 -3.39 21.03
N PRO A 218 -12.75 -4.60 20.64
CA PRO A 218 -12.85 -5.01 19.26
C PRO A 218 -13.84 -4.13 18.47
N ILE A 219 -13.72 -4.15 17.15
CA ILE A 219 -14.68 -3.53 16.22
C ILE A 219 -15.59 -4.60 15.64
N ASP A 220 -16.83 -4.26 15.33
CA ASP A 220 -17.69 -5.09 14.49
C ASP A 220 -17.48 -4.72 13.02
N ALA A 221 -16.50 -5.37 12.38
CA ALA A 221 -16.18 -5.12 10.99
C ALA A 221 -17.23 -5.68 10.01
N ARG A 222 -18.15 -6.57 10.46
CA ARG A 222 -19.21 -7.11 9.60
C ARG A 222 -20.15 -6.04 9.08
N ARG A 223 -20.34 -4.96 9.85
CA ARG A 223 -21.17 -3.80 9.48
C ARG A 223 -20.42 -2.71 8.73
N MET A 224 -19.11 -2.83 8.64
CA MET A 224 -18.26 -1.83 7.99
C MET A 224 -18.48 -1.83 6.48
N ALA A 225 -18.48 -0.64 5.88
CA ALA A 225 -18.55 -0.43 4.43
C ALA A 225 -17.18 -0.79 3.78
N ALA A 226 -16.98 -2.07 3.47
CA ALA A 226 -15.70 -2.58 2.97
C ALA A 226 -15.28 -2.04 1.60
N TRP A 227 -16.20 -1.46 0.82
CA TRP A 227 -15.91 -0.95 -0.53
C TRP A 227 -14.82 0.12 -0.56
N LEU A 228 -14.69 0.95 0.49
CA LEU A 228 -13.69 2.02 0.52
C LEU A 228 -12.28 1.48 0.81
N PRO A 229 -12.01 0.72 1.89
CA PRO A 229 -10.71 0.10 2.07
C PRO A 229 -10.36 -0.87 0.93
N PHE A 230 -11.34 -1.56 0.34
CA PHE A 230 -11.14 -2.37 -0.85
C PHE A 230 -10.76 -1.52 -2.06
N GLY A 231 -11.41 -0.37 -2.27
CA GLY A 231 -11.10 0.56 -3.36
C GLY A 231 -9.67 1.10 -3.27
N VAL A 232 -9.23 1.52 -2.08
CA VAL A 232 -7.83 1.94 -1.85
C VAL A 232 -6.88 0.79 -2.15
N TYR A 233 -7.11 -0.38 -1.57
CA TYR A 233 -6.25 -1.54 -1.73
C TYR A 233 -6.16 -2.01 -3.20
N ALA A 234 -7.31 -2.21 -3.83
CA ALA A 234 -7.39 -2.68 -5.21
C ALA A 234 -6.78 -1.68 -6.21
N ALA A 235 -7.00 -0.38 -6.03
CA ALA A 235 -6.42 0.64 -6.90
C ALA A 235 -4.88 0.59 -6.89
N ASN A 236 -4.26 0.45 -5.72
CA ASN A 236 -2.80 0.33 -5.59
C ASN A 236 -2.27 -0.99 -6.16
N VAL A 237 -2.97 -2.12 -5.93
CA VAL A 237 -2.57 -3.40 -6.52
C VAL A 237 -2.68 -3.37 -8.04
N ILE A 238 -3.78 -2.83 -8.59
CA ILE A 238 -3.98 -2.70 -10.05
C ILE A 238 -2.91 -1.78 -10.66
N TRP A 239 -2.58 -0.68 -9.99
CA TRP A 239 -1.50 0.22 -10.41
C TRP A 239 -0.15 -0.52 -10.48
N ALA A 240 0.21 -1.25 -9.42
CA ALA A 240 1.44 -2.03 -9.37
C ALA A 240 1.46 -3.15 -10.44
N MET A 241 0.30 -3.79 -10.69
CA MET A 241 0.16 -4.78 -11.78
C MET A 241 0.39 -4.17 -13.15
N ALA A 242 -0.19 -2.99 -13.42
CA ALA A 242 -0.01 -2.31 -14.70
C ALA A 242 1.46 -1.94 -14.92
N LEU A 243 2.14 -1.45 -13.89
CA LEU A 243 3.56 -1.16 -13.93
C LEU A 243 4.39 -2.44 -14.15
N SER A 244 4.10 -3.52 -13.44
CA SER A 244 4.74 -4.83 -13.63
C SER A 244 4.57 -5.35 -15.06
N LEU A 245 3.37 -5.27 -15.62
CA LEU A 245 3.11 -5.69 -17.00
C LEU A 245 3.87 -4.84 -18.01
N SER A 246 4.01 -3.53 -17.79
CA SER A 246 4.74 -2.63 -18.69
C SER A 246 6.22 -2.96 -18.81
N VAL A 247 6.82 -3.56 -17.77
CA VAL A 247 8.22 -4.00 -17.75
C VAL A 247 8.36 -5.52 -18.01
N GLY A 248 7.28 -6.21 -18.40
CA GLY A 248 7.28 -7.63 -18.76
C GLY A 248 7.28 -8.60 -17.57
N LEU A 249 6.92 -8.14 -16.38
CA LEU A 249 6.85 -8.94 -15.14
C LEU A 249 5.43 -9.52 -14.97
N TRP A 250 4.89 -10.22 -15.98
CA TRP A 250 3.56 -10.82 -15.93
C TRP A 250 3.37 -11.85 -14.80
N PRO A 251 4.40 -12.63 -14.35
CA PRO A 251 4.19 -13.59 -13.26
C PRO A 251 3.87 -12.89 -11.93
N THR A 252 4.46 -11.70 -11.67
CA THR A 252 4.16 -10.94 -10.45
C THR A 252 2.73 -10.39 -10.48
N ALA A 253 2.23 -10.00 -11.66
CA ALA A 253 0.84 -9.59 -11.84
C ALA A 253 -0.14 -10.75 -11.57
N LEU A 254 0.17 -11.97 -12.03
CA LEU A 254 -0.63 -13.17 -11.71
C LEU A 254 -0.60 -13.49 -10.22
N ALA A 255 0.56 -13.37 -9.57
CA ALA A 255 0.69 -13.55 -8.12
C ALA A 255 -0.18 -12.53 -7.37
N ALA A 256 -0.20 -11.27 -7.80
CA ALA A 256 -1.05 -10.24 -7.22
C ALA A 256 -2.54 -10.56 -7.33
N VAL A 257 -3.00 -11.08 -8.47
CA VAL A 257 -4.40 -11.53 -8.60
C VAL A 257 -4.70 -12.64 -7.60
N ALA A 258 -3.87 -13.68 -7.56
CA ALA A 258 -4.14 -14.88 -6.77
C ALA A 258 -3.98 -14.65 -5.25
N LEU A 259 -2.95 -13.91 -4.82
CA LEU A 259 -2.53 -13.81 -3.42
C LEU A 259 -2.99 -12.50 -2.74
N SER A 260 -3.45 -11.52 -3.53
CA SER A 260 -3.83 -10.19 -3.09
C SER A 260 -5.29 -9.88 -3.43
N LEU A 261 -5.64 -9.64 -4.71
CA LEU A 261 -6.97 -9.19 -5.11
C LEU A 261 -8.07 -10.21 -4.80
N LEU A 262 -7.90 -11.47 -5.21
CA LEU A 262 -8.92 -12.51 -4.97
C LEU A 262 -9.22 -12.68 -3.48
N PRO A 263 -8.24 -12.85 -2.56
CA PRO A 263 -8.52 -12.87 -1.14
C PRO A 263 -9.22 -11.59 -0.63
N ALA A 264 -8.82 -10.42 -1.09
CA ALA A 264 -9.43 -9.16 -0.66
C ALA A 264 -10.91 -9.03 -1.05
N THR A 265 -11.34 -9.63 -2.19
CA THR A 265 -12.75 -9.60 -2.62
C THR A 265 -13.71 -10.27 -1.63
N PHE A 266 -13.22 -11.19 -0.80
CA PHE A 266 -14.04 -11.83 0.21
C PHE A 266 -14.58 -10.84 1.25
N ALA A 267 -13.93 -9.69 1.45
CA ALA A 267 -14.42 -8.61 2.29
C ALA A 267 -15.71 -7.95 1.76
N LEU A 268 -15.98 -8.06 0.46
CA LEU A 268 -17.17 -7.49 -0.16
C LEU A 268 -18.41 -8.36 0.00
N ARG A 269 -18.26 -9.59 0.47
CA ARG A 269 -19.38 -10.50 0.70
C ARG A 269 -20.27 -9.95 1.80
N PRO A 270 -21.61 -10.01 1.64
CA PRO A 270 -22.52 -9.63 2.70
C PRO A 270 -22.35 -10.57 3.91
N ALA A 271 -22.47 -10.03 5.11
CA ALA A 271 -22.56 -10.87 6.31
C ALA A 271 -23.80 -11.75 6.17
N ARG A 272 -23.66 -13.07 6.41
CA ARG A 272 -24.80 -14.00 6.39
C ARG A 272 -25.84 -13.51 7.39
N ALA A 273 -27.06 -13.26 6.93
CA ALA A 273 -28.19 -12.93 7.78
C ALA A 273 -28.50 -14.13 8.71
N GLY A 274 -28.72 -13.87 10.00
CA GLY A 274 -29.46 -14.77 10.85
C GLY A 274 -28.71 -15.86 11.61
N ALA A 275 -27.57 -15.54 12.28
CA ALA A 275 -27.17 -16.38 13.41
C ALA A 275 -26.76 -15.52 14.62
N PRO A 276 -27.27 -15.84 15.83
CA PRO A 276 -26.93 -15.10 17.03
C PRO A 276 -25.43 -15.14 17.31
N LEU A 277 -24.95 -14.09 17.99
CA LEU A 277 -23.58 -14.01 18.48
C LEU A 277 -23.35 -15.18 19.45
N PRO A 278 -22.20 -15.89 19.38
CA PRO A 278 -21.78 -16.73 20.48
C PRO A 278 -21.59 -15.84 21.72
N ALA A 279 -22.15 -16.31 22.84
CA ALA A 279 -22.08 -15.66 24.13
C ALA A 279 -20.63 -15.50 24.62
#